data_17f4910a1e272feefc46abdfebdca1a4
#
_entry.id   17f4910a1e272feefc46abdfebdca1a4
#
_cell.length_a   1.000
_cell.length_b   1.000
_cell.length_c   1.000
_cell.angle_alpha   90.00
_cell.angle_beta   90.00
_cell.angle_gamma   90.00
#
_symmetry.space_group_name_H-M   'P 1'
#
loop_
_entity.id
_entity.type
_entity.pdbx_description
1 polymer ?
#
loop_
_entity_poly.entity_id
_entity_poly.type
_entity_poly.pdbx_seq_one_letter_code
_entity_poly.pdbx_strand_id
1 'polypeptide(L)'
;TKLIGGRVNKLICFATGSIGEIPGRFETIDETREKLKKDGTEVSFSRVPKKWFVKGDKDKNYFLCKNAVKDVSLEAADNALLAMKNWRGKEDLKNIKNETLIIWGDKDTSYNFDQVDTLNKNIKNSRLEIFKDCAHNVHLEQPDEFNNLVQKFISV
;
A
#
# COMPACT_ATOMS: atom_id res chain seq x y z
N THR A 1 -13.71 -3.16 7.47
CA THR A 1 -14.60 -2.74 8.59
C THR A 1 -16.06 -2.52 8.16
N LYS A 2 -16.33 -2.07 6.92
CA LYS A 2 -17.71 -1.83 6.44
C LYS A 2 -18.66 -3.03 6.64
N LEU A 3 -18.20 -4.24 6.31
CA LEU A 3 -19.02 -5.46 6.40
C LEU A 3 -18.91 -6.18 7.76
N ILE A 4 -17.80 -6.04 8.46
CA ILE A 4 -17.48 -6.82 9.66
C ILE A 4 -16.98 -5.94 10.82
N GLY A 5 -17.35 -4.65 10.84
CA GLY A 5 -16.83 -3.66 11.79
C GLY A 5 -16.90 -4.05 13.25
N GLY A 6 -17.98 -4.74 13.67
CA GLY A 6 -18.11 -5.23 15.03
C GLY A 6 -17.16 -6.36 15.43
N ARG A 7 -16.40 -6.93 14.48
CA ARG A 7 -15.37 -7.96 14.69
C ARG A 7 -13.94 -7.44 14.61
N VAL A 8 -13.78 -6.15 14.30
CA VAL A 8 -12.49 -5.48 14.18
C VAL A 8 -12.32 -4.53 15.35
N ASN A 9 -11.36 -4.76 16.22
CA ASN A 9 -11.06 -3.87 17.34
C ASN A 9 -10.24 -2.66 16.87
N LYS A 10 -9.15 -2.90 16.16
CA LYS A 10 -8.22 -1.89 15.66
C LYS A 10 -7.96 -2.09 14.17
N LEU A 11 -7.69 -1.01 13.46
CA LEU A 11 -7.41 -1.03 12.03
C LEU A 11 -6.01 -0.43 11.77
N ILE A 12 -5.23 -1.09 10.92
CA ILE A 12 -3.98 -0.54 10.41
C ILE A 12 -4.13 -0.33 8.91
N CYS A 13 -4.00 0.90 8.45
CA CYS A 13 -3.91 1.28 7.05
C CYS A 13 -2.45 1.53 6.71
N PHE A 14 -1.81 0.56 6.08
CA PHE A 14 -0.40 0.60 5.72
C PHE A 14 -0.22 0.70 4.21
N ALA A 15 0.55 1.69 3.75
CA ALA A 15 0.90 1.89 2.34
C ALA A 15 -0.32 1.77 1.40
N THR A 16 -1.42 2.47 1.73
CA THR A 16 -2.71 2.34 1.05
C THR A 16 -3.45 3.66 0.94
N GLY A 17 -4.56 3.66 0.21
CA GLY A 17 -5.43 4.82 0.03
C GLY A 17 -6.89 4.46 -0.10
N SER A 18 -7.73 5.47 -0.16
CA SER A 18 -9.19 5.33 -0.27
C SER A 18 -9.70 5.16 -1.70
N ILE A 19 -8.85 5.36 -2.69
CA ILE A 19 -9.15 5.17 -4.13
C ILE A 19 -8.00 4.42 -4.79
N GLY A 20 -8.27 3.72 -5.87
CA GLY A 20 -7.27 2.96 -6.61
C GLY A 20 -6.59 3.76 -7.71
N GLU A 21 -7.35 4.57 -8.46
CA GLU A 21 -6.78 5.49 -9.46
C GLU A 21 -6.32 6.78 -8.78
N ILE A 22 -5.02 6.84 -8.49
CA ILE A 22 -4.41 7.93 -7.74
C ILE A 22 -3.88 8.98 -8.72
N PRO A 23 -4.31 10.25 -8.64
CA PRO A 23 -3.73 11.32 -9.41
C PRO A 23 -2.23 11.46 -9.18
N GLY A 24 -1.46 11.64 -10.25
CA GLY A 24 -0.01 11.79 -10.16
C GLY A 24 0.77 10.49 -9.95
N ARG A 25 0.11 9.34 -10.03
CA ARG A 25 0.81 8.05 -10.04
C ARG A 25 1.79 7.98 -11.22
N PHE A 26 2.96 7.37 -11.01
CA PHE A 26 4.01 7.25 -12.03
C PHE A 26 3.56 6.54 -13.32
N GLU A 27 2.50 5.74 -13.25
CA GLU A 27 1.91 4.98 -14.36
C GLU A 27 0.44 4.71 -14.03
N THR A 28 -0.46 4.90 -14.98
CA THR A 28 -1.88 4.57 -14.79
C THR A 28 -2.06 3.05 -14.63
N ILE A 29 -3.19 2.66 -14.03
CA ILE A 29 -3.49 1.22 -13.90
C ILE A 29 -3.68 0.58 -15.26
N ASP A 30 -4.30 1.26 -16.23
CA ASP A 30 -4.46 0.72 -17.57
C ASP A 30 -3.13 0.54 -18.29
N GLU A 31 -2.23 1.52 -18.24
CA GLU A 31 -0.87 1.36 -18.77
C GLU A 31 -0.11 0.21 -18.11
N THR A 32 -0.27 0.03 -16.79
CA THR A 32 0.34 -1.10 -16.07
C THR A 32 -0.23 -2.43 -16.58
N ARG A 33 -1.56 -2.52 -16.80
CA ARG A 33 -2.22 -3.72 -17.31
C ARG A 33 -1.81 -4.04 -18.75
N GLU A 34 -1.72 -3.02 -19.61
CA GLU A 34 -1.25 -3.20 -21.00
C GLU A 34 0.19 -3.73 -21.04
N LYS A 35 1.08 -3.14 -20.25
CA LYS A 35 2.47 -3.61 -20.12
C LYS A 35 2.53 -5.02 -19.55
N LEU A 36 1.73 -5.32 -18.53
CA LEU A 36 1.65 -6.65 -17.95
C LEU A 36 1.26 -7.71 -19.02
N LYS A 37 0.27 -7.42 -19.86
CA LYS A 37 -0.18 -8.31 -20.94
C LYS A 37 0.86 -8.46 -22.04
N LYS A 38 1.56 -7.38 -22.37
CA LYS A 38 2.59 -7.36 -23.41
C LYS A 38 3.87 -8.05 -22.97
N ASP A 39 4.36 -7.72 -21.79
CA ASP A 39 5.70 -8.07 -21.33
C ASP A 39 5.71 -9.29 -20.38
N GLY A 40 4.52 -9.71 -19.91
CA GLY A 40 4.37 -10.79 -18.95
C GLY A 40 4.63 -10.41 -17.51
N THR A 41 4.38 -11.35 -16.60
CA THR A 41 4.52 -11.13 -15.15
C THR A 41 5.98 -10.94 -14.72
N GLU A 42 6.90 -11.71 -15.29
CA GLU A 42 8.32 -11.66 -14.91
C GLU A 42 8.92 -10.27 -15.13
N VAL A 43 8.72 -9.70 -16.33
CA VAL A 43 9.23 -8.36 -16.68
C VAL A 43 8.54 -7.29 -15.84
N SER A 44 7.21 -7.35 -15.72
CA SER A 44 6.43 -6.37 -14.96
C SER A 44 6.82 -6.37 -13.48
N PHE A 45 6.97 -7.54 -12.88
CA PHE A 45 7.36 -7.68 -11.47
C PHE A 45 8.86 -7.48 -11.21
N SER A 46 9.70 -7.45 -12.22
CA SER A 46 11.07 -6.98 -12.06
C SER A 46 11.16 -5.44 -11.99
N ARG A 47 10.19 -4.74 -12.55
CA ARG A 47 10.14 -3.27 -12.67
C ARG A 47 9.38 -2.61 -11.51
N VAL A 48 8.17 -3.06 -11.23
CA VAL A 48 7.26 -2.41 -10.27
C VAL A 48 7.81 -2.41 -8.83
N PRO A 49 8.28 -3.54 -8.28
CA PRO A 49 8.79 -3.58 -6.91
C PRO A 49 10.02 -2.69 -6.66
N LYS A 50 10.78 -2.33 -7.70
CA LYS A 50 11.90 -1.36 -7.55
C LYS A 50 11.42 0.00 -7.04
N LYS A 51 10.18 0.39 -7.36
CA LYS A 51 9.58 1.65 -6.90
C LYS A 51 9.14 1.61 -5.42
N TRP A 52 9.12 0.43 -4.81
CA TRP A 52 8.67 0.24 -3.44
C TRP A 52 9.77 0.41 -2.39
N PHE A 53 11.01 0.65 -2.83
CA PHE A 53 12.17 0.88 -1.98
C PHE A 53 12.89 2.16 -2.38
N VAL A 54 13.39 2.90 -1.42
CA VAL A 54 14.23 4.09 -1.67
C VAL A 54 15.47 3.73 -2.47
N LYS A 55 16.10 2.59 -2.14
CA LYS A 55 17.30 2.10 -2.84
C LYS A 55 16.99 1.25 -4.08
N GLY A 56 15.69 1.10 -4.43
CA GLY A 56 15.26 0.28 -5.55
C GLY A 56 15.70 -1.19 -5.40
N ASP A 57 16.26 -1.76 -6.47
CA ASP A 57 16.76 -3.14 -6.50
C ASP A 57 18.08 -3.36 -5.73
N LYS A 58 18.69 -2.29 -5.23
CA LYS A 58 19.88 -2.36 -4.36
C LYS A 58 19.51 -2.52 -2.87
N ASP A 59 18.22 -2.47 -2.53
CA ASP A 59 17.81 -2.72 -1.16
C ASP A 59 18.03 -4.19 -0.79
N LYS A 60 18.56 -4.41 0.43
CA LYS A 60 18.88 -5.76 0.93
C LYS A 60 17.67 -6.70 0.98
N ASN A 61 16.46 -6.15 1.11
CA ASN A 61 15.21 -6.89 1.21
C ASN A 61 14.43 -6.95 -0.11
N TYR A 62 14.92 -6.33 -1.19
CA TYR A 62 14.27 -6.37 -2.49
C TYR A 62 13.98 -7.78 -3.01
N PHE A 63 14.88 -8.73 -2.70
CA PHE A 63 14.72 -10.13 -3.11
C PHE A 63 13.44 -10.77 -2.57
N LEU A 64 12.93 -10.34 -1.41
CA LEU A 64 11.68 -10.82 -0.84
C LEU A 64 10.49 -10.51 -1.77
N CYS A 65 10.40 -9.27 -2.26
CA CYS A 65 9.37 -8.89 -3.22
C CYS A 65 9.53 -9.64 -4.55
N LYS A 66 10.77 -9.76 -5.04
CA LYS A 66 11.06 -10.51 -6.27
C LYS A 66 10.65 -11.99 -6.16
N ASN A 67 10.86 -12.61 -5.01
CA ASN A 67 10.47 -14.00 -4.79
C ASN A 67 8.96 -14.17 -4.62
N ALA A 68 8.29 -13.25 -3.92
CA ALA A 68 6.85 -13.31 -3.67
C ALA A 68 6.00 -13.27 -4.95
N VAL A 69 6.53 -12.72 -6.03
CA VAL A 69 5.77 -12.55 -7.29
C VAL A 69 6.07 -13.62 -8.36
N LYS A 70 7.00 -14.55 -8.10
CA LYS A 70 7.40 -15.57 -9.08
C LYS A 70 6.24 -16.44 -9.57
N ASP A 71 5.34 -16.78 -8.65
CA ASP A 71 4.24 -17.72 -8.92
C ASP A 71 2.91 -16.99 -9.22
N VAL A 72 2.94 -15.69 -9.40
CA VAL A 72 1.72 -14.91 -9.70
C VAL A 72 1.37 -15.07 -11.18
N SER A 73 0.20 -15.64 -11.46
CA SER A 73 -0.28 -15.76 -12.83
C SER A 73 -0.65 -14.40 -13.45
N LEU A 74 -0.57 -14.29 -14.77
CA LEU A 74 -0.96 -13.08 -15.49
C LEU A 74 -2.42 -12.71 -15.19
N GLU A 75 -3.32 -13.70 -15.15
CA GLU A 75 -4.72 -13.49 -14.84
C GLU A 75 -4.93 -12.93 -13.43
N ALA A 76 -4.26 -13.49 -12.42
CA ALA A 76 -4.35 -13.01 -11.04
C ALA A 76 -3.84 -11.57 -10.93
N ALA A 77 -2.72 -11.24 -11.59
CA ALA A 77 -2.15 -9.91 -11.60
C ALA A 77 -3.07 -8.89 -12.30
N ASP A 78 -3.63 -9.22 -13.47
CA ASP A 78 -4.54 -8.33 -14.20
C ASP A 78 -5.84 -8.10 -13.43
N ASN A 79 -6.41 -9.15 -12.82
CA ASN A 79 -7.62 -9.04 -11.99
C ASN A 79 -7.38 -8.21 -10.72
N ALA A 80 -6.22 -8.32 -10.08
CA ALA A 80 -5.85 -7.49 -8.93
C ALA A 80 -5.74 -6.01 -9.33
N LEU A 81 -5.12 -5.71 -10.47
CA LEU A 81 -5.05 -4.35 -11.01
C LEU A 81 -6.43 -3.80 -11.36
N LEU A 82 -7.32 -4.62 -11.95
CA LEU A 82 -8.69 -4.22 -12.23
C LEU A 82 -9.50 -3.95 -10.95
N ALA A 83 -9.35 -4.79 -9.93
CA ALA A 83 -9.97 -4.56 -8.63
C ALA A 83 -9.46 -3.25 -8.00
N MET A 84 -8.15 -2.98 -8.08
CA MET A 84 -7.56 -1.73 -7.65
C MET A 84 -8.13 -0.54 -8.44
N LYS A 85 -8.21 -0.63 -9.78
CA LYS A 85 -8.80 0.42 -10.63
C LYS A 85 -10.21 0.79 -10.20
N ASN A 86 -11.01 -0.19 -9.80
CA ASN A 86 -12.41 0.00 -9.41
C ASN A 86 -12.61 0.37 -7.94
N TRP A 87 -11.53 0.40 -7.14
CA TRP A 87 -11.63 0.72 -5.73
C TRP A 87 -12.06 2.17 -5.49
N ARG A 88 -13.16 2.35 -4.74
CA ARG A 88 -13.77 3.64 -4.38
C ARG A 88 -14.26 3.57 -2.93
N GLY A 89 -13.38 3.81 -1.99
CA GLY A 89 -13.68 3.71 -0.56
C GLY A 89 -13.79 5.06 0.17
N LYS A 90 -13.57 6.20 -0.50
CA LYS A 90 -13.47 7.52 0.14
C LYS A 90 -14.70 7.87 0.97
N GLU A 91 -15.90 7.65 0.43
CA GLU A 91 -17.15 7.99 1.09
C GLU A 91 -17.45 7.12 2.33
N ASP A 92 -16.83 5.96 2.41
CA ASP A 92 -16.99 5.02 3.53
C ASP A 92 -16.05 5.32 4.72
N LEU A 93 -15.03 6.15 4.56
CA LEU A 93 -14.05 6.44 5.61
C LEU A 93 -14.70 7.00 6.88
N LYS A 94 -15.67 7.88 6.75
CA LYS A 94 -16.44 8.46 7.87
C LYS A 94 -17.19 7.43 8.72
N ASN A 95 -17.43 6.24 8.17
CA ASN A 95 -18.10 5.13 8.84
C ASN A 95 -17.16 4.24 9.65
N ILE A 96 -15.85 4.41 9.49
CA ILE A 96 -14.83 3.70 10.27
C ILE A 96 -14.78 4.32 11.66
N LYS A 97 -15.18 3.53 12.68
CA LYS A 97 -15.20 3.96 14.11
C LYS A 97 -14.04 3.40 14.91
N ASN A 98 -13.36 2.40 14.33
CA ASN A 98 -12.25 1.71 14.96
C ASN A 98 -11.08 2.66 15.18
N GLU A 99 -10.34 2.46 16.27
CA GLU A 99 -9.02 3.07 16.41
C GLU A 99 -8.15 2.66 15.23
N THR A 100 -7.60 3.64 14.52
CA THR A 100 -6.92 3.42 13.23
C THR A 100 -5.53 4.01 13.23
N LEU A 101 -4.55 3.17 12.93
CA LEU A 101 -3.17 3.58 12.65
C LEU A 101 -2.94 3.64 11.15
N ILE A 102 -2.49 4.77 10.66
CA ILE A 102 -2.10 4.96 9.25
C ILE A 102 -0.57 5.04 9.22
N ILE A 103 0.06 4.17 8.43
CA ILE A 103 1.53 4.10 8.30
C ILE A 103 1.92 4.42 6.86
N TRP A 104 2.86 5.35 6.70
CA TRP A 104 3.31 5.82 5.39
C TRP A 104 4.79 6.19 5.38
N GLY A 105 5.48 5.86 4.29
CA GLY A 105 6.86 6.27 4.02
C GLY A 105 6.90 7.56 3.21
N ASP A 106 7.71 8.53 3.61
CA ASP A 106 7.75 9.87 2.99
C ASP A 106 8.33 9.89 1.56
N LYS A 107 8.87 8.76 1.11
CA LYS A 107 9.36 8.54 -0.27
C LYS A 107 8.46 7.60 -1.08
N ASP A 108 7.27 7.27 -0.58
CA ASP A 108 6.34 6.40 -1.32
C ASP A 108 5.82 7.12 -2.58
N THR A 109 6.12 6.54 -3.73
CA THR A 109 5.65 7.01 -5.05
C THR A 109 4.43 6.25 -5.55
N SER A 110 3.98 5.22 -4.83
CA SER A 110 2.77 4.45 -5.15
C SER A 110 1.52 5.09 -4.56
N TYR A 111 1.61 5.55 -3.31
CA TYR A 111 0.59 6.32 -2.63
C TYR A 111 1.18 7.62 -2.10
N ASN A 112 0.81 8.75 -2.68
CA ASN A 112 1.30 10.05 -2.27
C ASN A 112 0.67 10.53 -0.95
N PHE A 113 1.19 11.63 -0.41
CA PHE A 113 0.73 12.20 0.87
C PHE A 113 -0.78 12.49 0.88
N ASP A 114 -1.35 12.97 -0.22
CA ASP A 114 -2.78 13.29 -0.29
C ASP A 114 -3.68 12.08 -0.02
N GLN A 115 -3.23 10.87 -0.37
CA GLN A 115 -3.98 9.64 -0.11
C GLN A 115 -4.02 9.32 1.39
N VAL A 116 -2.90 9.38 2.08
CA VAL A 116 -2.85 9.09 3.52
C VAL A 116 -3.44 10.21 4.36
N ASP A 117 -3.28 11.45 3.93
CA ASP A 117 -3.93 12.62 4.53
C ASP A 117 -5.46 12.53 4.40
N THR A 118 -5.96 12.05 3.23
CA THR A 118 -7.40 11.78 3.04
C THR A 118 -7.89 10.73 4.04
N LEU A 119 -7.15 9.65 4.28
CA LEU A 119 -7.50 8.66 5.30
C LEU A 119 -7.55 9.32 6.68
N ASN A 120 -6.51 10.04 7.05
CA ASN A 120 -6.37 10.64 8.39
C ASN A 120 -7.44 11.71 8.68
N LYS A 121 -7.80 12.51 7.67
CA LYS A 121 -8.84 13.54 7.83
C LYS A 121 -10.26 12.98 7.92
N ASN A 122 -10.53 11.84 7.29
CA ASN A 122 -11.87 11.30 7.16
C ASN A 122 -12.18 10.12 8.10
N ILE A 123 -11.17 9.50 8.70
CA ILE A 123 -11.35 8.49 9.75
C ILE A 123 -11.22 9.18 11.10
N LYS A 124 -12.33 9.34 11.82
CA LYS A 124 -12.40 10.17 13.03
C LYS A 124 -11.40 9.77 14.12
N ASN A 125 -11.16 8.47 14.29
CA ASN A 125 -10.29 7.93 15.34
C ASN A 125 -9.00 7.37 14.72
N SER A 126 -8.30 8.21 13.95
CA SER A 126 -7.06 7.81 13.28
C SER A 126 -5.88 8.67 13.72
N ARG A 127 -4.69 8.11 13.58
CA ARG A 127 -3.42 8.81 13.65
C ARG A 127 -2.52 8.38 12.50
N LEU A 128 -1.77 9.33 11.96
CA LEU A 128 -0.81 9.11 10.88
C LEU A 128 0.61 9.09 11.44
N GLU A 129 1.33 8.01 11.15
CA GLU A 129 2.76 7.85 11.44
C GLU A 129 3.55 7.85 10.14
N ILE A 130 4.50 8.77 10.05
CA ILE A 130 5.32 9.00 8.86
C ILE A 130 6.74 8.51 9.11
N PHE A 131 7.14 7.52 8.34
CA PHE A 131 8.50 7.00 8.34
C PHE A 131 9.37 7.81 7.38
N LYS A 132 10.41 8.42 7.93
CA LYS A 132 11.36 9.21 7.15
C LYS A 132 12.29 8.30 6.36
N ASP A 133 12.62 8.76 5.14
CA ASP A 133 13.50 8.04 4.22
C ASP A 133 13.07 6.59 3.93
N CYS A 134 11.76 6.37 3.90
CA CYS A 134 11.12 5.11 3.54
C CYS A 134 10.18 5.28 2.35
N ALA A 135 10.16 4.28 1.49
CA ALA A 135 9.20 4.21 0.39
C ALA A 135 7.98 3.36 0.78
N HIS A 136 7.42 2.62 -0.17
CA HIS A 136 6.20 1.82 0.01
C HIS A 136 6.35 0.67 1.01
N ASN A 137 7.53 0.06 1.08
CA ASN A 137 7.82 -1.12 1.91
C ASN A 137 8.48 -0.75 3.24
N VAL A 138 7.89 0.18 4.00
CA VAL A 138 8.39 0.62 5.32
C VAL A 138 8.78 -0.55 6.22
N HIS A 139 7.95 -1.61 6.26
CA HIS A 139 8.17 -2.81 7.07
C HIS A 139 9.43 -3.63 6.68
N LEU A 140 9.94 -3.41 5.47
CA LEU A 140 11.19 -4.03 4.99
C LEU A 140 12.38 -3.07 5.08
N GLU A 141 12.12 -1.76 4.95
CA GLU A 141 13.19 -0.74 5.01
C GLU A 141 13.57 -0.40 6.45
N GLN A 142 12.58 -0.32 7.36
CA GLN A 142 12.76 -0.05 8.79
C GLN A 142 11.99 -1.05 9.67
N PRO A 143 12.34 -2.35 9.64
CA PRO A 143 11.55 -3.41 10.27
C PRO A 143 11.40 -3.27 11.78
N ASP A 144 12.43 -2.86 12.49
CA ASP A 144 12.40 -2.76 13.95
C ASP A 144 11.45 -1.66 14.40
N GLU A 145 11.54 -0.49 13.79
CA GLU A 145 10.67 0.64 14.11
C GLU A 145 9.22 0.35 13.73
N PHE A 146 8.99 -0.24 12.54
CA PHE A 146 7.66 -0.67 12.09
C PHE A 146 7.04 -1.69 13.06
N ASN A 147 7.77 -2.73 13.41
CA ASN A 147 7.27 -3.78 14.30
C ASN A 147 6.98 -3.24 15.71
N ASN A 148 7.86 -2.40 16.26
CA ASN A 148 7.66 -1.76 17.55
C ASN A 148 6.40 -0.87 17.56
N LEU A 149 6.19 -0.08 16.50
CA LEU A 149 5.00 0.75 16.35
C LEU A 149 3.71 -0.09 16.30
N VAL A 150 3.70 -1.13 15.46
CA VAL A 150 2.55 -2.03 15.31
C VAL A 150 2.26 -2.75 16.63
N GLN A 151 3.29 -3.34 17.25
CA GLN A 151 3.14 -4.04 18.52
C GLN A 151 2.59 -3.14 19.62
N LYS A 152 3.11 -1.93 19.76
CA LYS A 152 2.61 -0.93 20.71
C LYS A 152 1.15 -0.56 20.42
N PHE A 153 0.79 -0.44 19.16
CA PHE A 153 -0.58 -0.09 18.77
C PHE A 153 -1.58 -1.20 19.10
N ILE A 154 -1.24 -2.46 18.86
CA ILE A 154 -2.18 -3.58 19.09
C ILE A 154 -2.27 -4.02 20.55
N SER A 155 -1.27 -3.72 21.38
CA SER A 155 -1.17 -4.19 22.77
C SER A 155 -1.90 -3.32 23.80
N VAL A 156 -2.45 -2.19 23.42
CA VAL A 156 -3.12 -1.20 24.31
C VAL A 156 -4.63 -1.40 24.32
#